data_353d00c8f92eac381e836c0555240ba3
#
_entry.id   353d00c8f92eac381e836c0555240ba3
#
_cell.length_a   1.000
_cell.length_b   1.000
_cell.length_c   1.000
_cell.angle_alpha   90.00
_cell.angle_beta   90.00
_cell.angle_gamma   90.00
#
_symmetry.space_group_name_H-M   'P 1'
#
loop_
_entity.id
_entity.type
_entity.pdbx_description
1 polymer ?
#
loop_
_entity_poly.entity_id
_entity_poly.type
_entity_poly.pdbx_seq_one_letter_code
_entity_poly.pdbx_strand_id
1 'polypeptide(L)'
;MLVDLHTHSTFSDGRYTPSQLVKMAAEAGIGILGITDHDSVNGIEEALNAAAAVPGAPVIAKGVELGTQAGESSVHILGYNIDIHNKNLLDKIEEMRHAREKRLHRMLDKIGALGYHITVEQCDPKNRAVGRPHVAKALVKKGYFSSVEEAFDVLLKRGKP
;
A
#
# COMPACT_ATOMS: atom_id res chain seq x y z
N MET A 1 -14.73 7.93 -21.69
CA MET A 1 -14.44 6.82 -20.75
C MET A 1 -13.49 7.37 -19.70
N LEU A 2 -13.84 7.27 -18.42
CA LEU A 2 -12.97 7.64 -17.30
C LEU A 2 -12.02 6.49 -16.99
N VAL A 3 -10.79 6.82 -16.57
CA VAL A 3 -9.74 5.85 -16.28
C VAL A 3 -9.06 6.25 -14.97
N ASP A 4 -8.89 5.29 -14.06
CA ASP A 4 -8.08 5.45 -12.85
C ASP A 4 -7.07 4.29 -12.79
N LEU A 5 -5.80 4.60 -13.00
CA LEU A 5 -4.74 3.59 -13.11
C LEU A 5 -3.90 3.44 -11.84
N HIS A 6 -4.16 4.23 -10.78
CA HIS A 6 -3.33 4.20 -9.58
C HIS A 6 -4.20 4.14 -8.32
N THR A 7 -4.57 2.93 -7.93
CA THR A 7 -5.36 2.71 -6.72
C THR A 7 -4.73 1.65 -5.81
N HIS A 8 -4.95 1.83 -4.51
CA HIS A 8 -4.47 0.95 -3.47
C HIS A 8 -5.62 0.31 -2.72
N SER A 9 -5.50 -0.98 -2.48
CA SER A 9 -6.47 -1.74 -1.71
C SER A 9 -5.97 -2.05 -0.29
N THR A 10 -6.78 -2.79 0.45
CA THR A 10 -6.39 -3.34 1.77
C THR A 10 -5.26 -4.37 1.70
N PHE A 11 -4.76 -4.72 0.53
CA PHE A 11 -3.56 -5.55 0.36
C PHE A 11 -2.26 -4.75 0.48
N SER A 12 -2.35 -3.42 0.51
CA SER A 12 -1.26 -2.52 0.89
C SER A 12 -1.74 -1.49 1.92
N ASP A 13 -1.74 -0.21 1.62
CA ASP A 13 -2.11 0.88 2.52
C ASP A 13 -3.46 1.52 2.21
N GLY A 14 -4.17 1.00 1.22
CA GLY A 14 -5.53 1.42 0.88
C GLY A 14 -6.55 1.11 1.98
N ARG A 15 -7.66 1.83 1.92
CA ARG A 15 -8.76 1.74 2.89
C ARG A 15 -9.79 0.67 2.52
N TYR A 16 -9.98 0.43 1.23
CA TYR A 16 -11.04 -0.42 0.68
C TYR A 16 -10.49 -1.74 0.16
N THR A 17 -11.30 -2.80 0.24
CA THR A 17 -10.95 -4.08 -0.41
C THR A 17 -10.99 -3.94 -1.93
N PRO A 18 -10.31 -4.81 -2.69
CA PRO A 18 -10.40 -4.80 -4.15
C PRO A 18 -11.84 -4.86 -4.66
N SER A 19 -12.68 -5.70 -4.05
CA SER A 19 -14.11 -5.80 -4.40
C SER A 19 -14.88 -4.50 -4.15
N GLN A 20 -14.56 -3.76 -3.08
CA GLN A 20 -15.15 -2.46 -2.81
C GLN A 20 -14.69 -1.42 -3.83
N LEU A 21 -13.39 -1.40 -4.18
CA LEU A 21 -12.86 -0.50 -5.21
C LEU A 21 -13.56 -0.71 -6.56
N VAL A 22 -13.76 -1.97 -6.96
CA VAL A 22 -14.49 -2.31 -8.21
C VAL A 22 -15.91 -1.77 -8.19
N LYS A 23 -16.65 -1.94 -7.09
CA LYS A 23 -18.02 -1.41 -6.96
C LYS A 23 -18.04 0.12 -7.05
N MET A 24 -17.17 0.78 -6.30
CA MET A 24 -17.04 2.24 -6.32
C MET A 24 -16.69 2.77 -7.72
N ALA A 25 -15.80 2.09 -8.42
CA ALA A 25 -15.40 2.43 -9.79
C ALA A 25 -16.57 2.28 -10.77
N ALA A 26 -17.35 1.22 -10.66
CA ALA A 26 -18.57 1.02 -11.45
C ALA A 26 -19.58 2.15 -11.21
N GLU A 27 -19.87 2.49 -9.96
CA GLU A 27 -20.76 3.59 -9.55
C GLU A 27 -20.28 4.95 -10.06
N ALA A 28 -18.96 5.16 -10.10
CA ALA A 28 -18.34 6.39 -10.63
C ALA A 28 -18.23 6.42 -12.16
N GLY A 29 -18.62 5.37 -12.88
CA GLY A 29 -18.52 5.29 -14.34
C GLY A 29 -17.08 5.17 -14.85
N ILE A 30 -16.17 4.66 -14.03
CA ILE A 30 -14.79 4.37 -14.42
C ILE A 30 -14.77 3.14 -15.33
N GLY A 31 -14.21 3.28 -16.52
CA GLY A 31 -14.12 2.19 -17.50
C GLY A 31 -12.87 1.32 -17.37
N ILE A 32 -11.78 1.85 -16.81
CA ILE A 32 -10.56 1.08 -16.53
C ILE A 32 -10.08 1.43 -15.13
N LEU A 33 -9.85 0.41 -14.29
CA LEU A 33 -9.35 0.53 -12.93
C LEU A 33 -8.03 -0.22 -12.77
N GLY A 34 -6.96 0.48 -12.41
CA GLY A 34 -5.66 -0.10 -12.04
C GLY A 34 -5.64 -0.51 -10.58
N ILE A 35 -5.38 -1.78 -10.29
CA ILE A 35 -5.05 -2.26 -8.95
C ILE A 35 -3.53 -2.32 -8.85
N THR A 36 -2.96 -1.41 -8.07
CA THR A 36 -1.51 -1.15 -8.02
C THR A 36 -0.98 -1.12 -6.60
N ASP A 37 -1.33 -2.12 -5.80
CA ASP A 37 -0.90 -2.21 -4.41
C ASP A 37 0.62 -2.18 -4.26
N HIS A 38 1.12 -1.56 -3.19
CA HIS A 38 2.54 -1.50 -2.89
C HIS A 38 3.14 -2.89 -2.67
N ASP A 39 4.14 -3.24 -3.48
CA ASP A 39 4.90 -4.49 -3.41
C ASP A 39 3.98 -5.72 -3.18
N SER A 40 2.81 -5.72 -3.84
CA SER A 40 1.80 -6.79 -3.72
C SER A 40 0.96 -6.91 -4.99
N VAL A 41 0.68 -8.13 -5.40
CA VAL A 41 -0.27 -8.48 -6.48
C VAL A 41 -1.48 -9.26 -5.96
N ASN A 42 -1.54 -9.50 -4.64
CA ASN A 42 -2.50 -10.43 -4.02
C ASN A 42 -3.96 -9.95 -4.09
N GLY A 43 -4.20 -8.64 -4.29
CA GLY A 43 -5.54 -8.07 -4.44
C GLY A 43 -6.13 -8.22 -5.85
N ILE A 44 -5.31 -8.56 -6.85
CA ILE A 44 -5.73 -8.53 -8.26
C ILE A 44 -6.78 -9.61 -8.58
N GLU A 45 -6.62 -10.83 -8.07
CA GLU A 45 -7.59 -11.90 -8.31
C GLU A 45 -8.96 -11.55 -7.71
N GLU A 46 -9.00 -10.98 -6.51
CA GLU A 46 -10.25 -10.52 -5.90
C GLU A 46 -10.92 -9.44 -6.76
N ALA A 47 -10.13 -8.48 -7.30
CA ALA A 47 -10.66 -7.44 -8.17
C ALA A 47 -11.23 -8.00 -9.48
N LEU A 48 -10.54 -8.95 -10.12
CA LEU A 48 -10.99 -9.62 -11.34
C LEU A 48 -12.31 -10.37 -11.10
N ASN A 49 -12.40 -11.13 -10.02
CA ASN A 49 -13.62 -11.86 -9.64
C ASN A 49 -14.78 -10.89 -9.35
N ALA A 50 -14.53 -9.81 -8.66
CA ALA A 50 -15.52 -8.78 -8.40
C ALA A 50 -16.01 -8.11 -9.70
N ALA A 51 -15.09 -7.79 -10.63
CA ALA A 51 -15.44 -7.19 -11.91
C ALA A 51 -16.31 -8.12 -12.78
N ALA A 52 -16.08 -9.43 -12.72
CA ALA A 52 -16.91 -10.40 -13.43
C ALA A 52 -18.35 -10.49 -12.88
N ALA A 53 -18.57 -10.12 -11.61
CA ALA A 53 -19.86 -10.23 -10.93
C ALA A 53 -20.65 -8.89 -10.86
N VAL A 54 -20.01 -7.75 -11.06
CA VAL A 54 -20.61 -6.41 -10.90
C VAL A 54 -21.04 -5.87 -12.27
N PRO A 55 -22.35 -5.58 -12.51
CA PRO A 55 -22.79 -4.95 -13.74
C PRO A 55 -22.14 -3.57 -13.92
N GLY A 56 -21.63 -3.29 -15.12
CA GLY A 56 -20.95 -2.03 -15.43
C GLY A 56 -19.57 -1.88 -14.79
N ALA A 57 -18.99 -2.96 -14.30
CA ALA A 57 -17.65 -2.95 -13.71
C ALA A 57 -16.57 -2.48 -14.71
N PRO A 58 -15.52 -1.84 -14.23
CA PRO A 58 -14.38 -1.46 -15.06
C PRO A 58 -13.59 -2.67 -15.54
N VAL A 59 -12.86 -2.50 -16.63
CA VAL A 59 -11.77 -3.40 -16.99
C VAL A 59 -10.65 -3.25 -15.95
N ILE A 60 -10.19 -4.36 -15.39
CA ILE A 60 -9.11 -4.33 -14.39
C ILE A 60 -7.75 -4.31 -15.09
N ALA A 61 -7.01 -3.21 -14.93
CA ALA A 61 -5.60 -3.13 -15.28
C ALA A 61 -4.77 -3.76 -14.16
N LYS A 62 -4.23 -4.96 -14.41
CA LYS A 62 -3.35 -5.67 -13.46
C LYS A 62 -2.05 -4.90 -13.33
N GLY A 63 -1.80 -4.35 -12.15
CA GLY A 63 -0.61 -3.55 -11.89
C GLY A 63 0.02 -3.82 -10.52
N VAL A 64 1.14 -3.18 -10.29
CA VAL A 64 1.85 -3.17 -9.00
C VAL A 64 2.60 -1.86 -8.87
N GLU A 65 2.67 -1.32 -7.67
CA GLU A 65 3.56 -0.20 -7.36
C GLU A 65 4.79 -0.70 -6.60
N LEU A 66 5.94 -0.70 -7.27
CA LEU A 66 7.22 -1.13 -6.70
C LEU A 66 7.89 0.03 -5.96
N GLY A 67 8.16 -0.15 -4.66
CA GLY A 67 8.90 0.79 -3.85
C GLY A 67 10.40 0.65 -4.07
N THR A 68 10.99 1.53 -4.89
CA THR A 68 12.41 1.51 -5.23
C THR A 68 13.18 2.66 -4.59
N GLN A 69 14.51 2.64 -4.72
CA GLN A 69 15.40 3.67 -4.24
C GLN A 69 16.36 4.11 -5.35
N ALA A 70 16.46 5.40 -5.58
CA ALA A 70 17.44 6.01 -6.48
C ALA A 70 18.33 6.95 -5.67
N GLY A 71 19.53 6.47 -5.30
CA GLY A 71 20.38 7.15 -4.31
C GLY A 71 19.66 7.26 -2.97
N GLU A 72 19.55 8.48 -2.43
CA GLU A 72 18.82 8.75 -1.19
C GLU A 72 17.30 8.96 -1.39
N SER A 73 16.83 8.96 -2.64
CA SER A 73 15.43 9.22 -2.97
C SER A 73 14.62 7.93 -3.05
N SER A 74 13.49 7.89 -2.34
CA SER A 74 12.48 6.84 -2.56
C SER A 74 11.72 7.17 -3.85
N VAL A 75 11.69 6.24 -4.78
CA VAL A 75 10.96 6.35 -6.06
C VAL A 75 10.00 5.18 -6.14
N HIS A 76 8.77 5.46 -6.53
CA HIS A 76 7.78 4.42 -6.75
C HIS A 76 7.58 4.26 -8.26
N ILE A 77 7.59 3.01 -8.72
CA ILE A 77 7.44 2.66 -10.13
C ILE A 77 6.19 1.83 -10.30
N LEU A 78 5.27 2.32 -11.13
CA LEU A 78 4.06 1.61 -11.50
C LEU A 78 4.34 0.68 -12.68
N GLY A 79 4.04 -0.61 -12.49
CA GLY A 79 4.06 -1.61 -13.55
C GLY A 79 2.64 -2.03 -13.91
N TYR A 80 2.35 -2.19 -15.20
CA TYR A 80 1.04 -2.61 -15.69
C TYR A 80 1.13 -3.81 -16.61
N ASN A 81 -0.02 -4.43 -16.87
CA ASN A 81 -0.15 -5.63 -17.69
C ASN A 81 0.78 -6.77 -17.22
N ILE A 82 0.92 -6.89 -15.91
CA ILE A 82 1.79 -7.88 -15.29
C ILE A 82 1.14 -9.27 -15.31
N ASP A 83 1.97 -10.30 -15.39
CA ASP A 83 1.58 -11.68 -15.11
C ASP A 83 1.71 -11.92 -13.59
N ILE A 84 0.58 -12.01 -12.91
CA ILE A 84 0.51 -12.19 -11.44
C ILE A 84 1.02 -13.55 -10.96
N HIS A 85 1.26 -14.50 -11.87
CA HIS A 85 1.82 -15.81 -11.59
C HIS A 85 3.30 -15.94 -12.01
N ASN A 86 3.89 -14.87 -12.56
CA ASN A 86 5.28 -14.87 -12.96
C ASN A 86 6.20 -15.01 -11.74
N LYS A 87 6.90 -16.15 -11.67
CA LYS A 87 7.76 -16.49 -10.52
C LYS A 87 8.83 -15.43 -10.24
N ASN A 88 9.49 -14.91 -11.27
CA ASN A 88 10.54 -13.91 -11.08
C ASN A 88 10.00 -12.60 -10.48
N LEU A 89 8.78 -12.19 -10.91
CA LEU A 89 8.10 -11.04 -10.34
C LEU A 89 7.74 -11.29 -8.87
N LEU A 90 7.18 -12.46 -8.56
CA LEU A 90 6.77 -12.80 -7.19
C LEU A 90 7.98 -12.90 -6.25
N ASP A 91 9.08 -13.53 -6.68
CA ASP A 91 10.32 -13.61 -5.92
C ASP A 91 10.86 -12.18 -5.62
N LYS A 92 10.79 -11.29 -6.63
CA LYS A 92 11.24 -9.90 -6.45
C LYS A 92 10.35 -9.09 -5.51
N ILE A 93 9.05 -9.26 -5.59
CA ILE A 93 8.10 -8.64 -4.66
C ILE A 93 8.38 -9.10 -3.22
N GLU A 94 8.67 -10.38 -3.01
CA GLU A 94 8.98 -10.91 -1.68
C GLU A 94 10.28 -10.34 -1.12
N GLU A 95 11.34 -10.21 -1.94
CA GLU A 95 12.57 -9.50 -1.54
C GLU A 95 12.27 -8.06 -1.09
N MET A 96 11.40 -7.35 -1.84
CA MET A 96 11.03 -5.97 -1.53
C MET A 96 10.21 -5.88 -0.24
N ARG A 97 9.31 -6.85 0.00
CA ARG A 97 8.57 -6.97 1.26
C ARG A 97 9.51 -7.13 2.45
N HIS A 98 10.48 -8.04 2.38
CA HIS A 98 11.47 -8.22 3.44
C HIS A 98 12.34 -6.96 3.68
N ALA A 99 12.72 -6.26 2.61
CA ALA A 99 13.44 -4.98 2.74
C ALA A 99 12.58 -3.91 3.44
N ARG A 100 11.27 -3.88 3.14
CA ARG A 100 10.30 -2.98 3.78
C ARG A 100 10.11 -3.31 5.26
N GLU A 101 10.03 -4.57 5.61
CA GLU A 101 9.94 -5.05 7.00
C GLU A 101 11.17 -4.62 7.82
N LYS A 102 12.37 -4.87 7.30
CA LYS A 102 13.62 -4.41 7.94
C LYS A 102 13.67 -2.88 8.10
N ARG A 103 13.10 -2.14 7.14
CA ARG A 103 13.00 -0.68 7.24
C ARG A 103 12.01 -0.27 8.33
N LEU A 104 10.88 -0.99 8.47
CA LEU A 104 9.91 -0.75 9.53
C LEU A 104 10.56 -0.91 10.90
N HIS A 105 11.24 -2.02 11.16
CA HIS A 105 11.92 -2.24 12.45
C HIS A 105 12.87 -1.09 12.78
N ARG A 106 13.75 -0.70 11.83
CA ARG A 106 14.65 0.44 12.02
C ARG A 106 13.93 1.76 12.32
N MET A 107 12.75 1.96 11.71
CA MET A 107 11.92 3.15 11.98
C MET A 107 11.33 3.07 13.39
N LEU A 108 10.81 1.92 13.80
CA LEU A 108 10.26 1.73 15.16
C LEU A 108 11.34 1.93 16.24
N ASP A 109 12.55 1.45 16.01
CA ASP A 109 13.69 1.66 16.92
C ASP A 109 13.99 3.16 17.07
N LYS A 110 14.06 3.90 15.95
CA LYS A 110 14.32 5.36 15.97
C LYS A 110 13.24 6.14 16.71
N ILE A 111 11.96 5.90 16.40
CA ILE A 111 10.87 6.61 17.08
C ILE A 111 10.74 6.16 18.54
N GLY A 112 11.08 4.91 18.86
CA GLY A 112 11.17 4.39 20.23
C GLY A 112 12.22 5.12 21.06
N ALA A 113 13.39 5.42 20.49
CA ALA A 113 14.44 6.22 21.11
C ALA A 113 13.99 7.68 21.43
N LEU A 114 12.96 8.17 20.74
CA LEU A 114 12.34 9.48 21.00
C LEU A 114 11.16 9.41 21.99
N GLY A 115 10.89 8.22 22.56
CA GLY A 115 9.81 8.02 23.54
C GLY A 115 8.47 7.58 22.95
N TYR A 116 8.39 7.33 21.64
CA TYR A 116 7.17 6.87 20.96
C TYR A 116 7.18 5.36 20.77
N HIS A 117 6.63 4.61 21.68
CA HIS A 117 6.69 3.14 21.67
C HIS A 117 5.45 2.53 21.00
N ILE A 118 5.63 1.97 19.81
CA ILE A 118 4.63 1.17 19.08
C ILE A 118 5.28 -0.10 18.55
N THR A 119 4.46 -1.15 18.31
CA THR A 119 4.94 -2.44 17.81
C THR A 119 4.54 -2.65 16.33
N VAL A 120 5.13 -3.64 15.68
CA VAL A 120 4.80 -4.03 14.30
C VAL A 120 3.32 -4.39 14.20
N GLU A 121 2.79 -5.16 15.15
CA GLU A 121 1.39 -5.61 15.17
C GLU A 121 0.41 -4.43 15.33
N GLN A 122 0.83 -3.37 16.02
CA GLN A 122 0.04 -2.14 16.13
C GLN A 122 0.02 -1.36 14.82
N CYS A 123 1.09 -1.44 14.03
CA CYS A 123 1.14 -0.83 12.71
C CYS A 123 0.31 -1.62 11.69
N ASP A 124 0.41 -2.95 11.69
CA ASP A 124 -0.39 -3.81 10.81
C ASP A 124 -0.63 -5.21 11.40
N PRO A 125 -1.80 -5.44 11.98
CA PRO A 125 -2.14 -6.75 12.54
C PRO A 125 -2.32 -7.85 11.47
N LYS A 126 -2.32 -7.52 10.17
CA LYS A 126 -2.52 -8.46 9.06
C LYS A 126 -1.23 -8.77 8.28
N ASN A 127 -0.09 -8.27 8.76
CA ASN A 127 1.24 -8.49 8.14
C ASN A 127 1.30 -8.19 6.64
N ARG A 128 0.76 -7.03 6.25
CA ARG A 128 0.75 -6.53 4.87
C ARG A 128 2.03 -5.72 4.56
N ALA A 129 2.09 -5.12 3.38
CA ALA A 129 3.15 -4.19 3.01
C ALA A 129 3.11 -2.91 3.87
N VAL A 130 3.71 -2.93 5.06
CA VAL A 130 3.67 -1.82 6.01
C VAL A 130 4.53 -0.65 5.55
N GLY A 131 3.93 0.54 5.51
CA GLY A 131 4.60 1.81 5.20
C GLY A 131 4.42 2.85 6.30
N ARG A 132 5.02 4.03 6.10
CA ARG A 132 4.88 5.18 7.01
C ARG A 132 3.43 5.55 7.36
N PRO A 133 2.44 5.44 6.46
CA PRO A 133 1.04 5.69 6.81
C PRO A 133 0.50 4.79 7.92
N HIS A 134 0.93 3.53 7.96
CA HIS A 134 0.53 2.58 8.99
C HIS A 134 1.14 2.96 10.36
N VAL A 135 2.43 3.36 10.36
CA VAL A 135 3.11 3.86 11.56
C VAL A 135 2.41 5.12 12.10
N ALA A 136 2.08 6.07 11.23
CA ALA A 136 1.35 7.28 11.61
C ALA A 136 -0.02 6.95 12.23
N LYS A 137 -0.80 6.06 11.59
CA LYS A 137 -2.09 5.60 12.12
C LYS A 137 -1.95 4.94 13.51
N ALA A 138 -0.90 4.12 13.71
CA ALA A 138 -0.63 3.48 15.00
C ALA A 138 -0.27 4.50 16.09
N LEU A 139 0.53 5.51 15.78
CA LEU A 139 0.90 6.60 16.68
C LEU A 139 -0.33 7.42 17.11
N VAL A 140 -1.21 7.75 16.17
CA VAL A 140 -2.48 8.45 16.45
C VAL A 140 -3.39 7.57 17.31
N LYS A 141 -3.56 6.29 16.95
CA LYS A 141 -4.38 5.35 17.74
C LYS A 141 -3.89 5.19 19.16
N LYS A 142 -2.60 5.33 19.40
CA LYS A 142 -1.99 5.27 20.75
C LYS A 142 -2.04 6.60 21.51
N GLY A 143 -2.53 7.67 20.87
CA GLY A 143 -2.71 8.98 21.49
C GLY A 143 -1.45 9.84 21.53
N TYR A 144 -0.41 9.48 20.79
CA TYR A 144 0.80 10.30 20.70
C TYR A 144 0.63 11.55 19.84
N PHE A 145 -0.27 11.51 18.85
CA PHE A 145 -0.60 12.61 17.94
C PHE A 145 -2.09 12.73 17.73
N SER A 146 -2.56 13.92 17.38
CA SER A 146 -3.97 14.20 17.14
C SER A 146 -4.41 13.80 15.72
N SER A 147 -3.47 13.80 14.77
CA SER A 147 -3.73 13.45 13.36
C SER A 147 -2.55 12.74 12.70
N VAL A 148 -2.83 12.08 11.58
CA VAL A 148 -1.81 11.43 10.75
C VAL A 148 -0.86 12.48 10.17
N GLU A 149 -1.36 13.63 9.76
CA GLU A 149 -0.57 14.76 9.24
C GLU A 149 0.44 15.24 10.28
N GLU A 150 0.01 15.42 11.52
CA GLU A 150 0.89 15.81 12.62
C GLU A 150 2.01 14.78 12.86
N ALA A 151 1.67 13.49 12.88
CA ALA A 151 2.66 12.42 13.02
C ALA A 151 3.69 12.43 11.88
N PHE A 152 3.25 12.70 10.64
CA PHE A 152 4.15 12.85 9.51
C PHE A 152 5.06 14.07 9.67
N ASP A 153 4.51 15.23 10.04
CA ASP A 153 5.25 16.50 10.15
C ASP A 153 6.32 16.44 11.21
N VAL A 154 6.05 15.74 12.31
CA VAL A 154 6.99 15.64 13.44
C VAL A 154 8.02 14.52 13.23
N LEU A 155 7.61 13.31 12.78
CA LEU A 155 8.46 12.12 12.84
C LEU A 155 8.75 11.44 11.51
N LEU A 156 7.85 11.49 10.52
CA LEU A 156 7.85 10.55 9.40
C LEU A 156 8.17 11.19 8.05
N LYS A 157 8.19 12.52 7.95
CA LYS A 157 8.63 13.23 6.73
C LYS A 157 10.11 12.97 6.48
N ARG A 158 10.51 13.10 5.22
CA ARG A 158 11.91 13.00 4.80
C ARG A 158 12.77 14.02 5.56
N GLY A 159 13.93 13.58 6.04
CA GLY A 159 14.84 14.41 6.87
C GLY A 159 14.44 14.50 8.35
N LYS A 160 13.41 13.80 8.76
CA LYS A 160 13.08 13.58 10.19
C LYS A 160 13.79 12.34 10.73
N PRO A 161 13.84 12.14 12.06
CA PRO A 161 14.61 11.08 12.70
C PRO A 161 14.44 9.70 12.11
#